data_244b16e4e6e070700bcb92e04e191747
#
_entry.id   244b16e4e6e070700bcb92e04e191747
#
_cell.length_a   1.000
_cell.length_b   1.000
_cell.length_c   1.000
_cell.angle_alpha   90.00
_cell.angle_beta   90.00
_cell.angle_gamma   90.00
#
_symmetry.space_group_name_H-M   'P 1'
#
loop_
_entity.id
_entity.type
_entity.pdbx_description
1 polymer ?
#
loop_
_entity_poly.entity_id
_entity_poly.type
_entity_poly.pdbx_seq_one_letter_code
_entity_poly.pdbx_strand_id
1 'polypeptide(L)'
;HLILYGPPGVGKTTAARLVLEEAKKTAWSAFGENAPFVECDGTTLRWDSRDITNPLIGSVHDPIYQGAQRELADDGIPEPKPGLVTDAHGGILFIDEIGELDPILLNKLLKVLEDKRVPFESAYYDEENPYVPAYIKKLFRDGAPADFILIGATTREPQEINPAIRSRCAEVFFEPLRPEDVETIVKNAAEKLKVSLEDGVAEMISEYTMEGRKAVNLLADAYSLAVY
;
A
#
# COMPACT_ATOMS: atom_id res chain seq x y z
N HIS A 1 0.66 10.09 9.72
CA HIS A 1 0.90 8.70 9.40
C HIS A 1 0.42 7.80 10.53
N LEU A 2 0.12 6.53 10.25
CA LEU A 2 -0.45 5.57 11.21
C LEU A 2 0.26 4.22 11.11
N ILE A 3 0.34 3.50 12.23
CA ILE A 3 0.64 2.06 12.25
C ILE A 3 -0.54 1.35 12.93
N LEU A 4 -1.10 0.36 12.23
CA LEU A 4 -2.21 -0.46 12.68
C LEU A 4 -1.65 -1.79 13.17
N TYR A 5 -1.71 -2.03 14.47
CA TYR A 5 -1.29 -3.27 15.11
C TYR A 5 -2.49 -4.21 15.32
N GLY A 6 -2.27 -5.49 15.23
CA GLY A 6 -3.28 -6.48 15.60
C GLY A 6 -3.21 -7.77 14.79
N PRO A 7 -3.97 -8.79 15.19
CA PRO A 7 -3.94 -10.10 14.54
C PRO A 7 -4.40 -10.04 13.08
N PRO A 8 -4.12 -11.08 12.28
CA PRO A 8 -4.60 -11.16 10.91
C PRO A 8 -6.14 -11.24 10.87
N GLY A 9 -6.73 -10.75 9.78
CA GLY A 9 -8.16 -10.89 9.52
C GLY A 9 -9.10 -10.02 10.36
N VAL A 10 -8.58 -9.08 11.18
CA VAL A 10 -9.42 -8.15 12.00
C VAL A 10 -9.90 -6.92 11.24
N GLY A 11 -9.55 -6.77 9.95
CA GLY A 11 -10.06 -5.68 9.12
C GLY A 11 -9.19 -4.43 9.03
N LYS A 12 -7.89 -4.47 9.36
CA LYS A 12 -6.96 -3.32 9.29
C LYS A 12 -6.99 -2.62 7.92
N THR A 13 -6.82 -3.37 6.84
CA THR A 13 -6.86 -2.84 5.46
C THR A 13 -8.23 -2.27 5.11
N THR A 14 -9.30 -2.97 5.50
CA THR A 14 -10.68 -2.52 5.28
C THR A 14 -10.96 -1.20 5.98
N ALA A 15 -10.53 -1.07 7.24
CA ALA A 15 -10.68 0.16 8.01
C ALA A 15 -9.92 1.33 7.34
N ALA A 16 -8.68 1.11 6.88
CA ALA A 16 -7.90 2.14 6.20
C ALA A 16 -8.58 2.64 4.90
N ARG A 17 -9.17 1.73 4.11
CA ARG A 17 -9.93 2.09 2.90
C ARG A 17 -11.19 2.88 3.22
N LEU A 18 -11.97 2.43 4.21
CA LEU A 18 -13.20 3.11 4.62
C LEU A 18 -12.92 4.51 5.18
N VAL A 19 -11.84 4.68 5.94
CA VAL A 19 -11.43 5.99 6.44
C VAL A 19 -11.14 6.96 5.30
N LEU A 20 -10.44 6.52 4.23
CA LEU A 20 -10.22 7.36 3.06
C LEU A 20 -11.53 7.73 2.37
N GLU A 21 -12.42 6.76 2.16
CA GLU A 21 -13.71 7.02 1.50
C GLU A 21 -14.60 7.99 2.29
N GLU A 22 -14.59 7.90 3.62
CA GLU A 22 -15.30 8.87 4.46
C GLU A 22 -14.59 10.23 4.49
N ALA A 23 -13.26 10.25 4.51
CA ALA A 23 -12.48 11.48 4.47
C ALA A 23 -12.72 12.27 3.17
N LYS A 24 -12.84 11.61 2.01
CA LYS A 24 -13.16 12.25 0.72
C LYS A 24 -14.49 13.01 0.74
N LYS A 25 -15.46 12.57 1.54
CA LYS A 25 -16.78 13.21 1.67
C LYS A 25 -16.77 14.45 2.58
N THR A 26 -15.67 14.68 3.29
CA THR A 26 -15.58 15.70 4.32
C THR A 26 -14.97 16.97 3.74
N ALA A 27 -15.68 18.10 3.77
CA ALA A 27 -15.28 19.35 3.12
C ALA A 27 -13.96 19.96 3.62
N TRP A 28 -13.53 19.65 4.84
CA TRP A 28 -12.28 20.10 5.45
C TRP A 28 -11.15 19.06 5.40
N SER A 29 -11.38 17.96 4.69
CA SER A 29 -10.35 16.91 4.50
C SER A 29 -9.23 17.42 3.57
N ALA A 30 -8.01 16.97 3.84
CA ALA A 30 -6.88 17.19 2.94
C ALA A 30 -6.93 16.32 1.67
N PHE A 31 -7.80 15.29 1.65
CA PHE A 31 -7.95 14.39 0.51
C PHE A 31 -8.94 14.94 -0.51
N GLY A 32 -8.52 14.99 -1.79
CA GLY A 32 -9.42 15.27 -2.90
C GLY A 32 -10.33 14.07 -3.22
N GLU A 33 -11.37 14.29 -4.01
CA GLU A 33 -12.32 13.25 -4.44
C GLU A 33 -11.61 12.04 -5.10
N ASN A 34 -10.55 12.29 -5.84
CA ASN A 34 -9.76 11.29 -6.56
C ASN A 34 -8.51 10.82 -5.79
N ALA A 35 -8.43 11.10 -4.49
CA ALA A 35 -7.28 10.68 -3.68
C ALA A 35 -7.04 9.15 -3.80
N PRO A 36 -5.84 8.71 -4.23
CA PRO A 36 -5.57 7.31 -4.44
C PRO A 36 -5.41 6.54 -3.12
N PHE A 37 -5.76 5.25 -3.16
CA PHE A 37 -5.38 4.27 -2.15
C PHE A 37 -4.44 3.26 -2.80
N VAL A 38 -3.15 3.41 -2.57
CA VAL A 38 -2.12 2.51 -3.11
C VAL A 38 -1.75 1.50 -2.04
N GLU A 39 -1.84 0.22 -2.37
CA GLU A 39 -1.57 -0.88 -1.45
C GLU A 39 -0.39 -1.71 -1.93
N CYS A 40 0.48 -2.08 -1.00
CA CYS A 40 1.57 -3.00 -1.23
C CYS A 40 1.84 -3.86 0.02
N ASP A 41 2.57 -4.94 -0.17
CA ASP A 41 2.94 -5.90 0.88
C ASP A 41 4.43 -5.78 1.17
N GLY A 42 4.78 -5.45 2.42
CA GLY A 42 6.16 -5.30 2.87
C GLY A 42 6.99 -6.58 2.76
N THR A 43 6.36 -7.75 2.77
CA THR A 43 7.05 -9.04 2.61
C THR A 43 7.58 -9.25 1.19
N THR A 44 6.92 -8.65 0.19
CA THR A 44 7.27 -8.79 -1.23
C THR A 44 8.24 -7.72 -1.71
N LEU A 45 8.33 -6.61 -0.99
CA LEU A 45 9.23 -5.51 -1.32
C LEU A 45 10.64 -5.82 -0.81
N ARG A 46 11.53 -6.18 -1.71
CA ARG A 46 12.94 -6.46 -1.40
C ARG A 46 13.85 -5.42 -2.03
N TRP A 47 14.92 -5.10 -1.34
CA TRP A 47 16.03 -4.34 -1.90
C TRP A 47 17.03 -5.31 -2.52
N ASP A 48 17.22 -5.24 -3.84
CA ASP A 48 18.34 -5.89 -4.52
C ASP A 48 19.24 -4.80 -5.09
N SER A 49 20.50 -4.79 -4.68
CA SER A 49 21.49 -3.84 -5.19
C SER A 49 21.81 -4.04 -6.68
N ARG A 50 21.47 -5.19 -7.24
CA ARG A 50 21.62 -5.52 -8.67
C ARG A 50 20.36 -5.21 -9.47
N ASP A 51 19.22 -5.13 -8.81
CA ASP A 51 17.95 -4.77 -9.44
C ASP A 51 17.83 -3.24 -9.44
N ILE A 52 17.95 -2.66 -10.60
CA ILE A 52 17.79 -1.23 -10.83
C ILE A 52 16.33 -0.82 -10.59
N THR A 53 15.40 -1.79 -10.63
CA THR A 53 13.98 -1.54 -10.43
C THR A 53 13.63 -1.52 -8.93
N ASN A 54 13.11 -0.40 -8.47
CA ASN A 54 12.55 -0.27 -7.12
C ASN A 54 11.07 0.10 -7.22
N PRO A 55 10.16 -0.88 -7.07
CA PRO A 55 8.75 -0.62 -7.25
C PRO A 55 8.17 0.34 -6.20
N LEU A 56 8.73 0.39 -4.99
CA LEU A 56 8.23 1.28 -3.95
C LEU A 56 8.62 2.74 -4.21
N ILE A 57 9.91 3.02 -4.37
CA ILE A 57 10.43 4.39 -4.47
C ILE A 57 10.47 4.87 -5.92
N GLY A 58 10.70 3.95 -6.85
CA GLY A 58 11.01 4.24 -8.24
C GLY A 58 12.50 4.06 -8.55
N SER A 59 12.84 4.18 -9.81
CA SER A 59 14.18 3.92 -10.33
C SER A 59 14.50 4.80 -11.53
N VAL A 60 15.77 4.78 -11.99
CA VAL A 60 16.15 5.34 -13.28
C VAL A 60 16.65 4.19 -14.15
N HIS A 61 16.07 4.05 -15.32
CA HIS A 61 16.55 3.13 -16.33
C HIS A 61 17.56 3.85 -17.23
N ASP A 62 18.82 3.59 -17.01
CA ASP A 62 19.89 4.15 -17.86
C ASP A 62 19.82 3.55 -19.28
N PRO A 63 20.34 4.26 -20.30
CA PRO A 63 20.22 3.85 -21.71
C PRO A 63 20.78 2.45 -22.02
N ILE A 64 21.74 1.98 -21.21
CA ILE A 64 22.35 0.66 -21.33
C ILE A 64 21.53 -0.45 -20.67
N TYR A 65 20.43 -0.11 -19.98
CA TYR A 65 19.58 -1.06 -19.27
C TYR A 65 18.59 -1.75 -20.23
N GLN A 66 18.49 -3.08 -20.14
CA GLN A 66 17.65 -3.88 -21.07
C GLN A 66 16.14 -3.56 -21.01
N GLY A 67 15.69 -2.88 -19.96
CA GLY A 67 14.29 -2.46 -19.77
C GLY A 67 13.99 -1.02 -20.19
N ALA A 68 14.96 -0.26 -20.68
CA ALA A 68 14.76 1.12 -21.15
C ALA A 68 13.88 1.16 -22.42
N GLN A 69 13.10 2.23 -22.58
CA GLN A 69 12.36 2.46 -23.83
C GLN A 69 13.35 2.63 -24.99
N ARG A 70 13.11 1.90 -26.08
CA ARG A 70 14.06 1.80 -27.19
C ARG A 70 14.43 3.16 -27.79
N GLU A 71 13.45 4.02 -27.98
CA GLU A 71 13.68 5.38 -28.52
C GLU A 71 14.56 6.23 -27.60
N LEU A 72 14.31 6.21 -26.29
CA LEU A 72 15.12 6.96 -25.32
C LEU A 72 16.52 6.35 -25.16
N ALA A 73 16.62 5.02 -25.21
CA ALA A 73 17.91 4.33 -25.12
C ALA A 73 18.80 4.60 -26.34
N ASP A 74 18.23 4.63 -27.54
CA ASP A 74 18.93 4.95 -28.79
C ASP A 74 19.46 6.39 -28.79
N ASP A 75 18.74 7.32 -28.14
CA ASP A 75 19.15 8.72 -27.95
C ASP A 75 20.06 8.93 -26.72
N GLY A 76 20.39 7.87 -25.99
CA GLY A 76 21.22 7.95 -24.79
C GLY A 76 20.55 8.64 -23.60
N ILE A 77 19.21 8.68 -23.54
CA ILE A 77 18.43 9.38 -22.52
C ILE A 77 18.03 8.42 -21.40
N PRO A 78 18.39 8.71 -20.11
CA PRO A 78 17.92 7.93 -18.98
C PRO A 78 16.41 8.17 -18.71
N GLU A 79 15.68 7.09 -18.39
CA GLU A 79 14.24 7.13 -18.17
C GLU A 79 13.91 7.01 -16.67
N PRO A 80 13.44 8.08 -16.00
CA PRO A 80 12.94 7.97 -14.63
C PRO A 80 11.61 7.20 -14.60
N LYS A 81 11.53 6.20 -13.73
CA LYS A 81 10.33 5.40 -13.46
C LYS A 81 9.85 5.71 -12.04
N PRO A 82 8.79 6.51 -11.88
CA PRO A 82 8.16 6.71 -10.58
C PRO A 82 7.69 5.39 -9.96
N GLY A 83 7.71 5.33 -8.62
CA GLY A 83 7.24 4.17 -7.87
C GLY A 83 5.91 4.41 -7.15
N LEU A 84 5.49 3.43 -6.34
CA LEU A 84 4.22 3.44 -5.60
C LEU A 84 4.06 4.67 -4.69
N VAL A 85 5.16 5.23 -4.16
CA VAL A 85 5.11 6.46 -3.36
C VAL A 85 4.62 7.67 -4.18
N THR A 86 4.93 7.71 -5.47
CA THR A 86 4.45 8.74 -6.39
C THR A 86 2.98 8.48 -6.78
N ASP A 87 2.61 7.21 -7.01
CA ASP A 87 1.24 6.82 -7.30
C ASP A 87 0.30 7.16 -6.12
N ALA A 88 0.82 7.14 -4.89
CA ALA A 88 0.08 7.49 -3.69
C ALA A 88 -0.03 9.01 -3.44
N HIS A 89 0.59 9.85 -4.28
CA HIS A 89 0.58 11.29 -4.08
C HIS A 89 -0.85 11.87 -3.96
N GLY A 90 -1.07 12.66 -2.92
CA GLY A 90 -2.39 13.22 -2.58
C GLY A 90 -3.36 12.23 -1.92
N GLY A 91 -2.93 11.01 -1.63
CA GLY A 91 -3.76 9.97 -1.06
C GLY A 91 -3.10 9.18 0.08
N ILE A 92 -3.32 7.88 0.09
CA ILE A 92 -2.80 6.94 1.08
C ILE A 92 -1.88 5.92 0.43
N LEU A 93 -0.70 5.72 1.01
CA LEU A 93 0.12 4.54 0.80
C LEU A 93 -0.12 3.58 1.97
N PHE A 94 -0.73 2.44 1.67
CA PHE A 94 -0.96 1.37 2.64
C PHE A 94 0.08 0.27 2.44
N ILE A 95 0.85 -0.03 3.50
CA ILE A 95 1.85 -1.10 3.49
C ILE A 95 1.39 -2.17 4.47
N ASP A 96 0.94 -3.32 3.95
CA ASP A 96 0.66 -4.48 4.79
C ASP A 96 1.98 -5.11 5.23
N GLU A 97 2.02 -5.64 6.44
CA GLU A 97 3.21 -6.17 7.10
C GLU A 97 4.43 -5.23 6.99
N ILE A 98 4.22 -3.96 7.36
CA ILE A 98 5.27 -2.92 7.30
C ILE A 98 6.51 -3.29 8.13
N GLY A 99 6.35 -4.13 9.15
CA GLY A 99 7.45 -4.65 9.96
C GLY A 99 8.41 -5.59 9.19
N GLU A 100 7.99 -6.11 8.03
CA GLU A 100 8.79 -6.97 7.16
C GLU A 100 9.55 -6.18 6.08
N LEU A 101 9.30 -4.87 5.96
CA LEU A 101 9.94 -4.06 4.94
C LEU A 101 11.47 -4.04 5.13
N ASP A 102 12.19 -4.22 4.02
CA ASP A 102 13.65 -4.16 4.03
C ASP A 102 14.15 -2.85 4.66
N PRO A 103 15.15 -2.88 5.57
CA PRO A 103 15.64 -1.69 6.25
C PRO A 103 16.14 -0.57 5.34
N ILE A 104 16.71 -0.91 4.17
CA ILE A 104 17.18 0.08 3.19
C ILE A 104 15.98 0.77 2.55
N LEU A 105 14.94 0.01 2.18
CA LEU A 105 13.70 0.56 1.64
C LEU A 105 12.98 1.42 2.68
N LEU A 106 12.96 0.98 3.92
CA LEU A 106 12.38 1.75 5.03
C LEU A 106 13.08 3.10 5.18
N ASN A 107 14.41 3.14 5.18
CA ASN A 107 15.16 4.40 5.29
C ASN A 107 14.91 5.34 4.10
N LYS A 108 14.79 4.80 2.89
CA LYS A 108 14.41 5.59 1.71
C LYS A 108 12.99 6.13 1.82
N LEU A 109 12.04 5.30 2.28
CA LEU A 109 10.67 5.71 2.54
C LEU A 109 10.59 6.84 3.55
N LEU A 110 11.34 6.74 4.67
CA LEU A 110 11.41 7.80 5.68
C LEU A 110 11.89 9.14 5.10
N LYS A 111 12.89 9.09 4.21
CA LYS A 111 13.35 10.30 3.51
C LYS A 111 12.26 10.88 2.60
N VAL A 112 11.55 10.04 1.86
CA VAL A 112 10.44 10.50 1.00
C VAL A 112 9.33 11.15 1.83
N LEU A 113 9.00 10.60 3.02
CA LEU A 113 8.00 11.19 3.92
C LEU A 113 8.39 12.60 4.41
N GLU A 114 9.69 12.86 4.58
CA GLU A 114 10.21 14.18 4.99
C GLU A 114 10.24 15.16 3.81
N ASP A 115 10.79 14.72 2.67
CA ASP A 115 11.02 15.57 1.50
C ASP A 115 9.77 15.76 0.62
N LYS A 116 8.77 14.87 0.76
CA LYS A 116 7.53 14.80 -0.03
C LYS A 116 7.75 14.69 -1.53
N ARG A 117 8.91 14.19 -1.91
CA ARG A 117 9.32 13.97 -3.30
C ARG A 117 10.37 12.87 -3.40
N VAL A 118 10.49 12.31 -4.59
CA VAL A 118 11.54 11.34 -4.94
C VAL A 118 12.51 12.01 -5.91
N PRO A 119 13.78 12.23 -5.54
CA PRO A 119 14.79 12.68 -6.47
C PRO A 119 15.20 11.54 -7.42
N PHE A 120 15.50 11.89 -8.67
CA PHE A 120 16.12 10.99 -9.64
C PHE A 120 17.51 11.48 -10.00
N GLU A 121 18.45 10.55 -10.09
CA GLU A 121 19.84 10.84 -10.43
C GLU A 121 20.34 9.80 -11.44
N SER A 122 21.07 10.25 -12.47
CA SER A 122 21.74 9.38 -13.43
C SER A 122 23.00 10.08 -13.94
N ALA A 123 24.07 9.30 -14.09
CA ALA A 123 25.30 9.77 -14.71
C ALA A 123 25.15 10.03 -16.22
N TYR A 124 24.10 9.52 -16.84
CA TYR A 124 23.80 9.69 -18.26
C TYR A 124 22.88 10.88 -18.55
N TYR A 125 22.36 11.55 -17.50
CA TYR A 125 21.47 12.70 -17.68
C TYR A 125 22.28 13.95 -18.03
N ASP A 126 21.91 14.57 -19.15
CA ASP A 126 22.43 15.86 -19.59
C ASP A 126 21.26 16.83 -19.79
N GLU A 127 21.19 17.87 -18.97
CA GLU A 127 20.13 18.89 -19.03
C GLU A 127 20.19 19.73 -20.33
N GLU A 128 21.40 19.93 -20.90
CA GLU A 128 21.64 20.69 -22.12
C GLU A 128 21.24 19.93 -23.39
N ASN A 129 21.05 18.60 -23.29
CA ASN A 129 20.66 17.79 -24.44
C ASN A 129 19.25 18.20 -24.94
N PRO A 130 19.14 18.70 -26.20
CA PRO A 130 17.85 19.18 -26.75
C PRO A 130 16.84 18.05 -27.01
N TYR A 131 17.30 16.79 -27.11
CA TYR A 131 16.43 15.63 -27.35
C TYR A 131 15.77 15.09 -26.08
N VAL A 132 16.20 15.53 -24.88
CA VAL A 132 15.55 15.11 -23.62
C VAL A 132 14.17 15.73 -23.51
N PRO A 133 13.10 14.91 -23.42
CA PRO A 133 11.73 15.38 -23.26
C PRO A 133 11.55 16.29 -22.02
N ALA A 134 10.71 17.29 -22.14
CA ALA A 134 10.50 18.28 -21.07
C ALA A 134 10.02 17.66 -19.74
N TYR A 135 9.22 16.59 -19.80
CA TYR A 135 8.76 15.87 -18.58
C TYR A 135 9.91 15.16 -17.87
N ILE A 136 10.88 14.59 -18.61
CA ILE A 136 12.08 13.97 -18.04
C ILE A 136 12.97 15.03 -17.39
N LYS A 137 13.21 16.17 -18.06
CA LYS A 137 13.95 17.31 -17.46
C LYS A 137 13.31 17.76 -16.16
N LYS A 138 11.97 17.84 -16.12
CA LYS A 138 11.23 18.20 -14.91
C LYS A 138 11.45 17.17 -13.79
N LEU A 139 11.38 15.87 -14.07
CA LEU A 139 11.59 14.81 -13.07
C LEU A 139 13.01 14.80 -12.50
N PHE A 140 14.04 15.02 -13.32
CA PHE A 140 15.41 15.13 -12.82
C PHE A 140 15.64 16.40 -12.00
N ARG A 141 15.05 17.53 -12.41
CA ARG A 141 15.21 18.80 -11.70
C ARG A 141 14.40 18.89 -10.41
N ASP A 142 13.12 18.51 -10.46
CA ASP A 142 12.17 18.77 -9.38
C ASP A 142 11.89 17.50 -8.53
N GLY A 143 12.24 16.31 -9.05
CA GLY A 143 11.82 15.03 -8.51
C GLY A 143 10.37 14.68 -8.83
N ALA A 144 9.94 13.46 -8.55
CA ALA A 144 8.54 13.07 -8.60
C ALA A 144 7.82 13.44 -7.29
N PRO A 145 6.59 13.96 -7.34
CA PRO A 145 5.84 14.31 -6.13
C PRO A 145 5.44 13.04 -5.36
N ALA A 146 5.54 13.10 -4.02
CA ALA A 146 5.23 11.97 -3.14
C ALA A 146 4.74 12.46 -1.76
N ASP A 147 3.75 13.38 -1.76
CA ASP A 147 3.08 13.82 -0.53
C ASP A 147 1.84 12.94 -0.30
N PHE A 148 1.91 12.03 0.66
CA PHE A 148 0.87 11.06 0.97
C PHE A 148 0.79 10.79 2.47
N ILE A 149 -0.30 10.17 2.92
CA ILE A 149 -0.41 9.62 4.27
C ILE A 149 0.02 8.15 4.24
N LEU A 150 1.05 7.82 5.03
CA LEU A 150 1.44 6.43 5.24
C LEU A 150 0.54 5.77 6.27
N ILE A 151 0.00 4.62 5.95
CA ILE A 151 -0.66 3.69 6.87
C ILE A 151 0.04 2.34 6.75
N GLY A 152 0.76 1.94 7.79
CA GLY A 152 1.35 0.61 7.91
C GLY A 152 0.42 -0.31 8.69
N ALA A 153 0.29 -1.57 8.30
CA ALA A 153 -0.33 -2.61 9.10
C ALA A 153 0.71 -3.65 9.48
N THR A 154 0.57 -4.26 10.65
CA THR A 154 1.49 -5.31 11.10
C THR A 154 0.83 -6.24 12.11
N THR A 155 1.30 -7.47 12.14
CA THR A 155 0.98 -8.46 13.18
C THR A 155 2.03 -8.49 14.29
N ARG A 156 3.17 -7.80 14.11
CA ARG A 156 4.25 -7.74 15.10
C ARG A 156 3.91 -6.83 16.27
N GLU A 157 4.57 -7.08 17.39
CA GLU A 157 4.49 -6.21 18.56
C GLU A 157 5.22 -4.87 18.32
N PRO A 158 4.78 -3.77 18.97
CA PRO A 158 5.39 -2.45 18.79
C PRO A 158 6.91 -2.39 18.98
N GLN A 159 7.45 -3.16 19.90
CA GLN A 159 8.90 -3.20 20.18
C GLN A 159 9.73 -3.86 19.07
N GLU A 160 9.09 -4.61 18.19
CA GLU A 160 9.72 -5.26 17.02
C GLU A 160 9.75 -4.36 15.78
N ILE A 161 9.01 -3.24 15.82
CA ILE A 161 8.94 -2.29 14.72
C ILE A 161 10.06 -1.24 14.88
N ASN A 162 10.69 -0.88 13.77
CA ASN A 162 11.77 0.09 13.74
C ASN A 162 11.37 1.42 14.42
N PRO A 163 12.12 1.87 15.45
CA PRO A 163 11.78 3.09 16.18
C PRO A 163 11.69 4.35 15.33
N ALA A 164 12.44 4.41 14.20
CA ALA A 164 12.44 5.58 13.33
C ALA A 164 11.09 5.80 12.63
N ILE A 165 10.38 4.72 12.24
CA ILE A 165 9.04 4.85 11.68
C ILE A 165 7.99 5.03 12.78
N ARG A 166 8.12 4.34 13.90
CA ARG A 166 7.20 4.49 15.04
C ARG A 166 7.11 5.93 15.54
N SER A 167 8.24 6.61 15.64
CA SER A 167 8.29 8.00 16.10
C SER A 167 7.57 9.01 15.19
N ARG A 168 7.26 8.62 13.96
CA ARG A 168 6.58 9.44 12.94
C ARG A 168 5.12 9.09 12.75
N CYS A 169 4.65 8.02 13.38
CA CYS A 169 3.30 7.47 13.20
C CYS A 169 2.53 7.47 14.53
N ALA A 170 1.23 7.73 14.47
CA ALA A 170 0.33 7.38 15.55
C ALA A 170 0.07 5.87 15.53
N GLU A 171 -0.10 5.27 16.69
CA GLU A 171 -0.31 3.82 16.85
C GLU A 171 -1.78 3.54 17.15
N VAL A 172 -2.35 2.60 16.41
CA VAL A 172 -3.75 2.14 16.57
C VAL A 172 -3.74 0.63 16.74
N PHE A 173 -4.40 0.16 17.79
CA PHE A 173 -4.43 -1.26 18.14
C PHE A 173 -5.79 -1.86 17.82
N PHE A 174 -5.79 -2.93 17.05
CA PHE A 174 -6.95 -3.74 16.74
C PHE A 174 -6.96 -4.96 17.64
N GLU A 175 -8.04 -5.14 18.36
CA GLU A 175 -8.27 -6.34 19.16
C GLU A 175 -8.74 -7.51 18.28
N PRO A 176 -8.55 -8.77 18.73
CA PRO A 176 -9.18 -9.92 18.10
C PRO A 176 -10.70 -9.73 17.98
N LEU A 177 -11.28 -10.19 16.89
CA LEU A 177 -12.74 -10.16 16.72
C LEU A 177 -13.40 -11.07 17.76
N ARG A 178 -14.52 -10.60 18.30
CA ARG A 178 -15.40 -11.41 19.16
C ARG A 178 -16.35 -12.23 18.27
N PRO A 179 -16.96 -13.31 18.79
CA PRO A 179 -17.93 -14.10 18.03
C PRO A 179 -19.03 -13.24 17.40
N GLU A 180 -19.57 -12.26 18.15
CA GLU A 180 -20.64 -11.38 17.66
C GLU A 180 -20.19 -10.49 16.48
N ASP A 181 -18.91 -10.10 16.48
CA ASP A 181 -18.31 -9.34 15.38
C ASP A 181 -18.19 -10.22 14.12
N VAL A 182 -17.78 -11.49 14.29
CA VAL A 182 -17.70 -12.48 13.20
C VAL A 182 -19.07 -12.78 12.62
N GLU A 183 -20.10 -13.00 13.47
CA GLU A 183 -21.49 -13.18 13.01
C GLU A 183 -21.95 -12.00 12.15
N THR A 184 -21.67 -10.78 12.61
CA THR A 184 -22.02 -9.57 11.88
C THR A 184 -21.33 -9.51 10.52
N ILE A 185 -20.04 -9.88 10.46
CA ILE A 185 -19.27 -9.96 9.20
C ILE A 185 -19.90 -10.98 8.25
N VAL A 186 -20.27 -12.17 8.75
CA VAL A 186 -20.90 -13.22 7.94
C VAL A 186 -22.25 -12.77 7.42
N LYS A 187 -23.11 -12.17 8.24
CA LYS A 187 -24.43 -11.63 7.84
C LYS A 187 -24.28 -10.56 6.76
N ASN A 188 -23.36 -9.61 6.94
CA ASN A 188 -23.07 -8.57 5.95
C ASN A 188 -22.51 -9.14 4.64
N ALA A 189 -21.67 -10.18 4.70
CA ALA A 189 -21.13 -10.85 3.52
C ALA A 189 -22.24 -11.59 2.75
N ALA A 190 -23.14 -12.29 3.44
CA ALA A 190 -24.27 -12.98 2.84
C ALA A 190 -25.20 -11.99 2.11
N GLU A 191 -25.49 -10.84 2.72
CA GLU A 191 -26.29 -9.79 2.10
C GLU A 191 -25.66 -9.28 0.80
N LYS A 192 -24.34 -8.98 0.83
CA LYS A 192 -23.59 -8.55 -0.38
C LYS A 192 -23.58 -9.61 -1.48
N LEU A 193 -23.47 -10.88 -1.11
CA LEU A 193 -23.51 -12.02 -2.03
C LEU A 193 -24.95 -12.38 -2.46
N LYS A 194 -25.97 -11.75 -1.86
CA LYS A 194 -27.40 -12.06 -2.06
C LYS A 194 -27.74 -13.51 -1.73
N VAL A 195 -27.12 -14.05 -0.69
CA VAL A 195 -27.33 -15.41 -0.20
C VAL A 195 -28.23 -15.34 1.03
N SER A 196 -29.26 -16.23 1.07
CA SER A 196 -30.07 -16.41 2.28
C SER A 196 -29.35 -17.35 3.23
N LEU A 197 -29.17 -16.92 4.48
CA LEU A 197 -28.63 -17.75 5.55
C LEU A 197 -29.77 -18.43 6.31
N GLU A 198 -29.59 -19.71 6.62
CA GLU A 198 -30.43 -20.39 7.60
C GLU A 198 -30.08 -19.93 9.02
N ASP A 199 -31.03 -20.09 9.95
CA ASP A 199 -30.85 -19.74 11.36
C ASP A 199 -29.67 -20.57 11.94
N GLY A 200 -28.80 -19.92 12.70
CA GLY A 200 -27.66 -20.56 13.36
C GLY A 200 -26.39 -20.70 12.51
N VAL A 201 -26.42 -20.44 11.19
CA VAL A 201 -25.22 -20.58 10.31
C VAL A 201 -24.14 -19.55 10.67
N ALA A 202 -24.52 -18.30 10.94
CA ALA A 202 -23.55 -17.28 11.29
C ALA A 202 -22.88 -17.56 12.66
N GLU A 203 -23.67 -18.01 13.63
CA GLU A 203 -23.21 -18.44 14.94
C GLU A 203 -22.24 -19.63 14.81
N MET A 204 -22.62 -20.64 14.02
CA MET A 204 -21.75 -21.80 13.77
C MET A 204 -20.42 -21.38 13.17
N ILE A 205 -20.39 -20.49 12.19
CA ILE A 205 -19.12 -20.02 11.58
C ILE A 205 -18.29 -19.27 12.64
N SER A 206 -18.88 -18.49 13.52
CA SER A 206 -18.19 -17.75 14.57
C SER A 206 -17.52 -18.65 15.62
N GLU A 207 -18.00 -19.88 15.80
CA GLU A 207 -17.35 -20.89 16.66
C GLU A 207 -16.07 -21.45 16.07
N TYR A 208 -15.92 -21.44 14.74
CA TYR A 208 -14.76 -22.00 14.03
C TYR A 208 -13.62 -21.01 13.80
N THR A 209 -13.88 -19.71 13.83
CA THR A 209 -12.85 -18.71 13.53
C THR A 209 -13.11 -17.35 14.14
N MET A 210 -12.04 -16.68 14.56
CA MET A 210 -12.04 -15.27 14.97
C MET A 210 -11.49 -14.35 13.87
N GLU A 211 -11.27 -14.86 12.66
CA GLU A 211 -10.75 -14.10 11.53
C GLU A 211 -11.86 -13.80 10.53
N GLY A 212 -12.15 -12.52 10.29
CA GLY A 212 -13.22 -12.10 9.36
C GLY A 212 -13.02 -12.63 7.94
N ARG A 213 -11.78 -12.65 7.42
CA ARG A 213 -11.48 -13.20 6.09
C ARG A 213 -11.82 -14.70 6.01
N LYS A 214 -11.41 -15.46 7.03
CA LYS A 214 -11.67 -16.89 7.09
C LYS A 214 -13.15 -17.20 7.23
N ALA A 215 -13.89 -16.39 8.02
CA ALA A 215 -15.33 -16.51 8.15
C ALA A 215 -16.06 -16.31 6.81
N VAL A 216 -15.68 -15.28 6.05
CA VAL A 216 -16.25 -15.04 4.71
C VAL A 216 -15.91 -16.16 3.73
N ASN A 217 -14.71 -16.72 3.79
CA ASN A 217 -14.33 -17.86 2.95
C ASN A 217 -15.15 -19.10 3.30
N LEU A 218 -15.33 -19.40 4.60
CA LEU A 218 -16.20 -20.52 5.04
C LEU A 218 -17.64 -20.37 4.54
N LEU A 219 -18.20 -19.15 4.57
CA LEU A 219 -19.50 -18.85 4.00
C LEU A 219 -19.54 -19.13 2.49
N ALA A 220 -18.54 -18.66 1.75
CA ALA A 220 -18.48 -18.84 0.30
C ALA A 220 -18.33 -20.33 -0.08
N ASP A 221 -17.51 -21.08 0.64
CA ASP A 221 -17.32 -22.51 0.44
C ASP A 221 -18.62 -23.28 0.74
N ALA A 222 -19.29 -22.99 1.86
CA ALA A 222 -20.57 -23.60 2.22
C ALA A 222 -21.66 -23.31 1.16
N TYR A 223 -21.73 -22.06 0.70
CA TYR A 223 -22.67 -21.70 -0.37
C TYR A 223 -22.37 -22.47 -1.68
N SER A 224 -21.11 -22.56 -2.05
CA SER A 224 -20.70 -23.31 -3.25
C SER A 224 -21.10 -24.78 -3.16
N LEU A 225 -20.97 -25.42 -1.99
CA LEU A 225 -21.37 -26.80 -1.77
C LEU A 225 -22.91 -26.98 -1.75
N ALA A 226 -23.65 -25.96 -1.35
CA ALA A 226 -25.13 -26.03 -1.29
C ALA A 226 -25.80 -25.86 -2.67
N VAL A 227 -25.10 -25.24 -3.62
CA VAL A 227 -25.63 -24.96 -4.97
C VAL A 227 -25.26 -26.05 -5.98
N TYR A 228 -24.26 -26.88 -5.68
CA TYR A 228 -23.85 -28.04 -6.49
C TYR A 228 -24.36 -29.36 -5.91
#